data_497e37a8c8c168eed54c908691be7484
#
_entry.id   497e37a8c8c168eed54c908691be7484
#
_cell.length_a   1.000
_cell.length_b   1.000
_cell.length_c   1.000
_cell.angle_alpha   90.00
_cell.angle_beta   90.00
_cell.angle_gamma   90.00
#
_symmetry.space_group_name_H-M   'P 1'
#
loop_
_entity.id
_entity.type
_entity.pdbx_description
1 polymer ?
#
loop_
_entity_poly.entity_id
_entity_poly.type
_entity_poly.pdbx_seq_one_letter_code
_entity_poly.pdbx_strand_id
1 'polypeptide(L)'
;MRGLIGALLPVQCAGCRAWDEVLCPACRSLAGRPAHVATIDGGRGPLPLVAMGDYDGPLRRIVLAAKHSARTDVTGFLNEAGARLGIALGGVLGLAGSPAAAVGVPTGRAPSTGSTVDVWVVPAPSSWKRRLRGRQVALPLARAVARALAAGARPGVRVRVVDAVRLRVGATSQSGKAGAQRTVGRMGSMRALVVPGPGVRVVAVDDVVTTGATVREMERVLGGLNAVATLCRPGLIS
;
A
#
# COMPACT_ATOMS: atom_id res chain seq x y z
N MET A 1 15.67 28.96 12.94
CA MET A 1 16.69 28.89 11.87
C MET A 1 16.25 28.11 10.60
N ARG A 2 14.94 27.84 10.36
CA ARG A 2 14.42 27.17 9.12
C ARG A 2 14.07 28.15 7.99
N GLY A 3 14.04 29.46 8.25
CA GLY A 3 13.52 30.45 7.28
C GLY A 3 14.49 30.95 6.23
N LEU A 4 15.79 30.99 6.48
CA LEU A 4 16.76 31.62 5.57
C LEU A 4 17.32 30.69 4.49
N ILE A 5 17.34 29.38 4.73
CA ILE A 5 17.83 28.40 3.73
C ILE A 5 16.74 28.12 2.66
N GLY A 6 15.47 28.31 3.00
CA GLY A 6 14.35 28.14 2.05
C GLY A 6 14.27 29.24 0.98
N ALA A 7 14.79 30.44 1.27
CA ALA A 7 14.80 31.57 0.34
C ALA A 7 15.86 31.45 -0.78
N LEU A 8 16.85 30.56 -0.60
CA LEU A 8 17.97 30.42 -1.57
C LEU A 8 17.81 29.22 -2.51
N LEU A 9 16.88 28.32 -2.25
CA LEU A 9 16.62 27.16 -3.12
C LEU A 9 15.11 26.97 -3.24
N PRO A 10 14.48 27.47 -4.31
CA PRO A 10 13.05 27.33 -4.52
C PRO A 10 12.65 25.84 -4.54
N VAL A 11 11.65 25.50 -3.74
CA VAL A 11 11.10 24.14 -3.65
C VAL A 11 10.00 24.00 -4.69
N GLN A 12 10.00 22.88 -5.42
CA GLN A 12 8.93 22.58 -6.36
C GLN A 12 8.04 21.45 -5.82
N CYS A 13 6.75 21.58 -6.08
CA CYS A 13 5.75 20.58 -5.76
C CYS A 13 6.12 19.24 -6.40
N ALA A 14 6.20 18.20 -5.59
CA ALA A 14 6.51 16.83 -6.05
C ALA A 14 5.53 16.30 -7.11
N GLY A 15 4.30 16.81 -7.12
CA GLY A 15 3.26 16.40 -8.08
C GLY A 15 3.22 17.24 -9.35
N CYS A 16 2.88 18.52 -9.28
CA CYS A 16 2.66 19.38 -10.44
C CYS A 16 3.85 20.28 -10.80
N ARG A 17 4.88 20.36 -9.93
CA ARG A 17 6.06 21.22 -10.06
C ARG A 17 5.79 22.72 -9.85
N ALA A 18 4.63 23.10 -9.30
CA ALA A 18 4.42 24.48 -8.85
C ALA A 18 5.50 24.86 -7.81
N TRP A 19 5.86 26.14 -7.79
CA TRP A 19 6.91 26.65 -6.90
C TRP A 19 6.41 26.81 -5.45
N ASP A 20 7.36 26.91 -4.53
CA ASP A 20 7.21 27.29 -3.12
C ASP A 20 6.51 26.29 -2.19
N GLU A 21 6.16 25.11 -2.67
CA GLU A 21 5.55 24.04 -1.85
C GLU A 21 6.16 22.67 -2.15
N VAL A 22 6.39 21.87 -1.11
CA VAL A 22 6.82 20.47 -1.26
C VAL A 22 5.71 19.62 -1.87
N LEU A 23 4.46 19.90 -1.50
CA LEU A 23 3.24 19.29 -2.04
C LEU A 23 2.08 20.29 -1.93
N CYS A 24 1.67 20.87 -3.06
CA CYS A 24 0.60 21.85 -3.10
C CYS A 24 -0.76 21.26 -2.74
N PRO A 25 -1.77 22.08 -2.33
CA PRO A 25 -3.10 21.60 -1.93
C PRO A 25 -3.76 20.73 -2.99
N ALA A 26 -3.67 21.11 -4.28
CA ALA A 26 -4.22 20.34 -5.39
C ALA A 26 -3.58 18.94 -5.54
N CYS A 27 -2.26 18.83 -5.34
CA CYS A 27 -1.59 17.54 -5.36
C CYS A 27 -1.81 16.72 -4.09
N ARG A 28 -1.94 17.40 -2.94
CA ARG A 28 -2.27 16.76 -1.67
C ARG A 28 -3.66 16.15 -1.69
N SER A 29 -4.65 16.83 -2.29
CA SER A 29 -6.03 16.35 -2.37
C SER A 29 -6.19 15.04 -3.16
N LEU A 30 -5.20 14.65 -3.98
CA LEU A 30 -5.21 13.34 -4.65
C LEU A 30 -5.27 12.17 -3.65
N ALA A 31 -4.69 12.32 -2.47
CA ALA A 31 -4.75 11.29 -1.42
C ALA A 31 -6.15 11.12 -0.81
N GLY A 32 -6.98 12.16 -0.84
CA GLY A 32 -8.34 12.15 -0.32
C GLY A 32 -9.39 11.58 -1.29
N ARG A 33 -9.02 11.28 -2.53
CA ARG A 33 -9.95 10.72 -3.52
C ARG A 33 -10.40 9.30 -3.13
N PRO A 34 -11.60 8.87 -3.58
CA PRO A 34 -12.02 7.48 -3.43
C PRO A 34 -11.00 6.53 -4.08
N ALA A 35 -10.72 5.42 -3.42
CA ALA A 35 -9.90 4.37 -4.00
C ALA A 35 -10.68 3.59 -5.07
N HIS A 36 -9.99 3.18 -6.12
CA HIS A 36 -10.54 2.36 -7.20
C HIS A 36 -10.33 0.88 -6.88
N VAL A 37 -11.37 0.09 -7.12
CA VAL A 37 -11.30 -1.38 -7.01
C VAL A 37 -11.19 -1.97 -8.41
N ALA A 38 -10.22 -2.83 -8.60
CA ALA A 38 -9.95 -3.55 -9.84
C ALA A 38 -9.56 -4.99 -9.51
N THR A 39 -9.23 -5.76 -10.52
CA THR A 39 -8.71 -7.13 -10.37
C THR A 39 -7.32 -7.21 -10.99
N ILE A 40 -6.43 -7.98 -10.35
CA ILE A 40 -5.11 -8.32 -10.88
C ILE A 40 -4.91 -9.84 -10.84
N ASP A 41 -4.13 -10.35 -11.76
CA ASP A 41 -3.67 -11.74 -11.70
C ASP A 41 -2.60 -11.91 -10.62
N GLY A 42 -2.95 -12.63 -9.57
CA GLY A 42 -2.04 -12.97 -8.47
C GLY A 42 -1.09 -14.13 -8.78
N GLY A 43 -1.41 -14.95 -9.78
CA GLY A 43 -0.68 -16.18 -10.12
C GLY A 43 -1.40 -17.45 -9.65
N ARG A 44 -2.21 -17.38 -8.61
CA ARG A 44 -3.16 -18.45 -8.19
C ARG A 44 -4.59 -18.16 -8.61
N GLY A 45 -4.83 -17.00 -9.20
CA GLY A 45 -6.13 -16.55 -9.63
C GLY A 45 -6.30 -15.03 -9.48
N PRO A 46 -7.51 -14.53 -9.80
CA PRO A 46 -7.81 -13.13 -9.72
C PRO A 46 -7.81 -12.65 -8.25
N LEU A 47 -7.13 -11.54 -8.01
CA LEU A 47 -7.06 -10.87 -6.70
C LEU A 47 -7.69 -9.48 -6.78
N PRO A 48 -8.47 -9.07 -5.77
CA PRO A 48 -8.89 -7.67 -5.63
C PRO A 48 -7.67 -6.74 -5.49
N LEU A 49 -7.63 -5.69 -6.31
CA LEU A 49 -6.64 -4.63 -6.27
C LEU A 49 -7.33 -3.32 -5.92
N VAL A 50 -6.95 -2.71 -4.81
CA VAL A 50 -7.42 -1.39 -4.39
C VAL A 50 -6.31 -0.38 -4.65
N ALA A 51 -6.57 0.65 -5.48
CA ALA A 51 -5.57 1.63 -5.91
C ALA A 51 -6.09 3.06 -5.77
N MET A 52 -5.20 4.02 -5.48
CA MET A 52 -5.56 5.44 -5.47
C MET A 52 -5.73 6.02 -6.87
N GLY A 53 -5.06 5.46 -7.87
CA GLY A 53 -5.17 5.92 -9.26
C GLY A 53 -4.17 5.25 -10.18
N ASP A 54 -4.10 5.79 -11.41
CA ASP A 54 -3.19 5.30 -12.43
C ASP A 54 -1.77 5.84 -12.23
N TYR A 55 -0.78 5.09 -12.71
CA TYR A 55 0.64 5.45 -12.62
C TYR A 55 1.03 6.47 -13.69
N ASP A 56 0.43 7.64 -13.60
CA ASP A 56 0.67 8.77 -14.50
C ASP A 56 0.69 10.12 -13.77
N GLY A 57 0.86 11.19 -14.50
CA GLY A 57 0.70 12.57 -14.07
C GLY A 57 1.32 12.91 -12.69
N PRO A 58 0.61 13.70 -11.87
CA PRO A 58 1.09 14.11 -10.55
C PRO A 58 1.31 12.95 -9.58
N LEU A 59 0.44 11.93 -9.59
CA LEU A 59 0.54 10.81 -8.66
C LEU A 59 1.83 10.00 -8.88
N ARG A 60 2.18 9.72 -10.15
CA ARG A 60 3.45 9.09 -10.50
C ARG A 60 4.65 9.89 -9.98
N ARG A 61 4.64 11.22 -10.15
CA ARG A 61 5.73 12.08 -9.69
C ARG A 61 5.87 12.09 -8.17
N ILE A 62 4.75 12.13 -7.43
CA ILE A 62 4.75 12.04 -5.96
C ILE A 62 5.38 10.72 -5.50
N VAL A 63 5.01 9.59 -6.10
CA VAL A 63 5.57 8.28 -5.76
C VAL A 63 7.08 8.23 -6.06
N LEU A 64 7.51 8.78 -7.19
CA LEU A 64 8.94 8.86 -7.53
C LEU A 64 9.71 9.75 -6.55
N ALA A 65 9.15 10.91 -6.18
CA ALA A 65 9.76 11.80 -5.19
C ALA A 65 9.88 11.11 -3.82
N ALA A 66 8.86 10.40 -3.36
CA ALA A 66 8.89 9.62 -2.13
C ALA A 66 10.02 8.56 -2.13
N LYS A 67 10.30 7.96 -3.29
CA LYS A 67 11.37 6.94 -3.44
C LYS A 67 12.78 7.52 -3.51
N HIS A 68 12.93 8.70 -4.09
CA HIS A 68 14.23 9.21 -4.52
C HIS A 68 14.67 10.51 -3.85
N SER A 69 13.75 11.33 -3.35
CA SER A 69 14.07 12.62 -2.71
C SER A 69 14.10 12.48 -1.18
N ALA A 70 15.21 12.92 -0.56
CA ALA A 70 15.29 13.04 0.90
C ALA A 70 14.62 14.33 1.42
N ARG A 71 14.34 15.29 0.52
CA ARG A 71 13.78 16.60 0.86
C ARG A 71 12.25 16.65 0.78
N THR A 72 11.62 15.61 0.20
CA THR A 72 10.17 15.58 -0.02
C THR A 72 9.52 14.77 1.08
N ASP A 73 8.92 15.46 2.05
CA ASP A 73 8.06 14.79 3.04
C ASP A 73 6.66 14.60 2.48
N VAL A 74 6.32 13.34 2.23
CA VAL A 74 5.00 12.92 1.76
C VAL A 74 4.26 12.09 2.81
N THR A 75 4.68 12.14 4.06
CA THR A 75 4.08 11.33 5.15
C THR A 75 2.58 11.59 5.30
N GLY A 76 2.16 12.87 5.26
CA GLY A 76 0.75 13.24 5.31
C GLY A 76 -0.05 12.66 4.15
N PHE A 77 0.51 12.71 2.93
CA PHE A 77 -0.09 12.12 1.74
C PHE A 77 -0.26 10.59 1.88
N LEU A 78 0.78 9.89 2.34
CA LEU A 78 0.73 8.44 2.52
C LEU A 78 -0.27 8.03 3.59
N ASN A 79 -0.39 8.81 4.67
CA ASN A 79 -1.36 8.55 5.73
C ASN A 79 -2.79 8.68 5.22
N GLU A 80 -3.11 9.73 4.47
CA GLU A 80 -4.44 9.94 3.93
C GLU A 80 -4.79 8.93 2.84
N ALA A 81 -3.89 8.71 1.87
CA ALA A 81 -4.06 7.68 0.85
C ALA A 81 -4.24 6.29 1.47
N GLY A 82 -3.41 5.95 2.47
CA GLY A 82 -3.53 4.69 3.20
C GLY A 82 -4.86 4.55 3.93
N ALA A 83 -5.41 5.64 4.46
CA ALA A 83 -6.74 5.63 5.08
C ALA A 83 -7.84 5.28 4.06
N ARG A 84 -7.82 5.90 2.86
CA ARG A 84 -8.77 5.59 1.77
C ARG A 84 -8.66 4.14 1.31
N LEU A 85 -7.42 3.65 1.13
CA LEU A 85 -7.18 2.25 0.78
C LEU A 85 -7.68 1.29 1.85
N GLY A 86 -7.44 1.58 3.14
CA GLY A 86 -7.89 0.74 4.25
C GLY A 86 -9.41 0.65 4.36
N ILE A 87 -10.13 1.76 4.18
CA ILE A 87 -11.59 1.79 4.15
C ILE A 87 -12.12 0.93 3.00
N ALA A 88 -11.60 1.12 1.79
CA ALA A 88 -12.02 0.34 0.62
C ALA A 88 -11.75 -1.16 0.78
N LEU A 89 -10.58 -1.52 1.36
CA LEU A 89 -10.26 -2.93 1.69
C LEU A 89 -11.24 -3.54 2.69
N GLY A 90 -11.72 -2.77 3.66
CA GLY A 90 -12.74 -3.21 4.61
C GLY A 90 -14.01 -3.71 3.90
N GLY A 91 -14.46 -2.97 2.90
CA GLY A 91 -15.58 -3.37 2.04
C GLY A 91 -15.27 -4.60 1.17
N VAL A 92 -14.15 -4.57 0.45
CA VAL A 92 -13.71 -5.65 -0.46
C VAL A 92 -13.54 -6.99 0.27
N LEU A 93 -13.01 -6.95 1.48
CA LEU A 93 -12.80 -8.16 2.29
C LEU A 93 -14.02 -8.56 3.14
N GLY A 94 -15.12 -7.78 3.11
CA GLY A 94 -16.29 -8.03 3.94
C GLY A 94 -15.97 -7.93 5.45
N LEU A 95 -15.05 -7.04 5.83
CA LEU A 95 -14.61 -6.85 7.21
C LEU A 95 -15.19 -5.59 7.86
N ALA A 96 -15.81 -4.72 7.07
CA ALA A 96 -16.38 -3.49 7.55
C ALA A 96 -17.47 -3.73 8.62
N GLY A 97 -17.44 -2.94 9.69
CA GLY A 97 -18.51 -2.87 10.67
C GLY A 97 -19.75 -2.20 10.07
N SER A 98 -20.93 -2.58 10.53
CA SER A 98 -22.15 -1.86 10.15
C SER A 98 -22.16 -0.46 10.77
N PRO A 99 -22.47 0.61 10.01
CA PRO A 99 -22.58 1.95 10.59
C PRO A 99 -23.67 2.06 11.69
N ALA A 100 -24.61 1.12 11.75
CA ALA A 100 -25.64 1.05 12.77
C ALA A 100 -25.11 0.62 14.16
N ALA A 101 -23.92 0.04 14.27
CA ALA A 101 -23.33 -0.37 15.54
C ALA A 101 -22.75 0.82 16.35
N ALA A 102 -22.67 2.02 15.77
CA ALA A 102 -22.20 3.23 16.46
C ALA A 102 -23.29 3.94 17.27
N VAL A 103 -24.58 3.58 17.07
CA VAL A 103 -25.70 4.10 17.86
C VAL A 103 -26.15 2.97 18.79
N GLY A 104 -25.70 3.05 20.05
CA GLY A 104 -25.93 2.05 21.08
C GLY A 104 -27.41 1.85 21.42
N VAL A 105 -28.09 1.00 20.65
CA VAL A 105 -29.34 0.37 21.09
C VAL A 105 -28.94 -1.04 21.56
N PRO A 106 -29.07 -1.37 22.84
CA PRO A 106 -28.82 -2.70 23.35
C PRO A 106 -29.92 -3.64 22.86
N THR A 107 -29.78 -4.21 21.67
CA THR A 107 -30.55 -5.39 21.29
C THR A 107 -29.91 -6.57 22.02
N GLY A 108 -30.62 -7.06 23.05
CA GLY A 108 -30.18 -8.08 23.99
C GLY A 108 -29.99 -9.46 23.37
N ARG A 109 -29.04 -9.61 22.46
CA ARG A 109 -28.48 -10.88 22.04
C ARG A 109 -26.96 -10.75 22.15
N ALA A 110 -26.40 -11.43 23.16
CA ALA A 110 -24.95 -11.59 23.27
C ALA A 110 -24.40 -12.04 21.91
N PRO A 111 -23.31 -11.42 21.38
CA PRO A 111 -22.69 -11.91 20.18
C PRO A 111 -22.24 -13.34 20.44
N SER A 112 -22.78 -14.28 19.69
CA SER A 112 -22.25 -15.65 19.62
C SER A 112 -20.73 -15.53 19.47
N THR A 113 -19.97 -16.34 20.18
CA THR A 113 -18.50 -16.46 20.17
C THR A 113 -17.98 -16.52 18.73
N GLY A 114 -17.90 -15.36 18.08
CA GLY A 114 -17.51 -15.22 16.69
C GLY A 114 -16.00 -15.44 16.55
N SER A 115 -15.63 -16.35 15.67
CA SER A 115 -14.24 -16.63 15.35
C SER A 115 -13.49 -15.34 15.04
N THR A 116 -12.39 -15.11 15.75
CA THR A 116 -11.49 -13.98 15.51
C THR A 116 -10.90 -14.10 14.11
N VAL A 117 -10.98 -13.03 13.32
CA VAL A 117 -10.36 -12.95 11.99
C VAL A 117 -9.06 -12.17 12.10
N ASP A 118 -7.94 -12.84 11.92
CA ASP A 118 -6.64 -12.21 11.84
C ASP A 118 -6.37 -11.72 10.41
N VAL A 119 -5.96 -10.45 10.29
CA VAL A 119 -5.59 -9.81 9.03
C VAL A 119 -4.16 -9.33 9.10
N TRP A 120 -3.32 -9.81 8.20
CA TRP A 120 -1.95 -9.34 8.03
C TRP A 120 -1.88 -8.35 6.87
N VAL A 121 -1.41 -7.16 7.16
CA VAL A 121 -1.07 -6.15 6.16
C VAL A 121 0.44 -6.22 5.94
N VAL A 122 0.85 -6.76 4.79
CA VAL A 122 2.24 -7.09 4.49
C VAL A 122 2.80 -6.09 3.48
N PRO A 123 3.75 -5.22 3.87
CA PRO A 123 4.40 -4.32 2.92
C PRO A 123 5.30 -5.07 1.95
N ALA A 124 5.26 -4.69 0.69
CA ALA A 124 6.19 -5.18 -0.33
C ALA A 124 7.65 -4.91 0.10
N PRO A 125 8.56 -5.88 -0.06
CA PRO A 125 9.92 -5.73 0.40
C PRO A 125 10.68 -4.70 -0.43
N SER A 126 11.31 -3.75 0.24
CA SER A 126 12.21 -2.79 -0.38
C SER A 126 13.67 -3.25 -0.29
N SER A 127 14.51 -2.80 -1.24
CA SER A 127 15.95 -3.09 -1.18
C SER A 127 16.56 -2.56 0.12
N TRP A 128 17.60 -3.27 0.62
CA TRP A 128 18.29 -2.89 1.85
C TRP A 128 18.83 -1.45 1.80
N LYS A 129 19.31 -0.98 0.64
CA LYS A 129 19.79 0.40 0.43
C LYS A 129 18.68 1.44 0.67
N ARG A 130 17.44 1.17 0.24
CA ARG A 130 16.30 2.06 0.50
C ARG A 130 15.88 2.02 1.97
N ARG A 131 15.96 0.84 2.60
CA ARG A 131 15.66 0.66 4.02
C ARG A 131 16.60 1.50 4.89
N LEU A 132 17.91 1.42 4.65
CA LEU A 132 18.92 2.20 5.38
C LEU A 132 18.77 3.71 5.18
N ARG A 133 18.29 4.15 4.01
CA ARG A 133 18.08 5.57 3.69
C ARG A 133 16.72 6.10 4.15
N GLY A 134 15.90 5.31 4.84
CA GLY A 134 14.55 5.71 5.25
C GLY A 134 13.57 5.97 4.09
N ARG A 135 13.89 5.53 2.87
CA ARG A 135 13.10 5.80 1.64
C ARG A 135 12.13 4.67 1.30
N GLN A 136 11.48 4.14 2.31
CA GLN A 136 10.47 3.10 2.14
C GLN A 136 9.10 3.77 1.99
N VAL A 137 8.36 3.43 0.95
CA VAL A 137 6.99 3.90 0.74
C VAL A 137 5.97 2.86 1.21
N ALA A 138 6.22 1.59 0.93
CA ALA A 138 5.27 0.51 1.23
C ALA A 138 5.00 0.34 2.74
N LEU A 139 6.02 0.47 3.60
CA LEU A 139 5.83 0.27 5.04
C LEU A 139 5.00 1.39 5.71
N PRO A 140 5.28 2.70 5.52
CA PRO A 140 4.40 3.76 6.02
C PRO A 140 2.97 3.64 5.48
N LEU A 141 2.82 3.33 4.19
CA LEU A 141 1.52 3.10 3.56
C LEU A 141 0.78 1.92 4.21
N ALA A 142 1.46 0.77 4.42
CA ALA A 142 0.88 -0.39 5.08
C ALA A 142 0.41 -0.09 6.51
N ARG A 143 1.15 0.73 7.25
CA ARG A 143 0.74 1.19 8.58
C ARG A 143 -0.52 2.04 8.55
N ALA A 144 -0.64 2.93 7.57
CA ALA A 144 -1.82 3.77 7.39
C ALA A 144 -3.05 2.94 6.98
N VAL A 145 -2.87 2.01 6.03
CA VAL A 145 -3.89 1.03 5.61
C VAL A 145 -4.37 0.21 6.79
N ALA A 146 -3.45 -0.36 7.57
CA ALA A 146 -3.80 -1.20 8.72
C ALA A 146 -4.58 -0.43 9.80
N ARG A 147 -4.19 0.81 10.09
CA ARG A 147 -4.92 1.66 11.05
C ARG A 147 -6.35 1.93 10.59
N ALA A 148 -6.55 2.30 9.33
CA ALA A 148 -7.87 2.60 8.81
C ALA A 148 -8.75 1.34 8.70
N LEU A 149 -8.16 0.23 8.26
CA LEU A 149 -8.85 -1.06 8.20
C LEU A 149 -9.29 -1.52 9.59
N ALA A 150 -8.42 -1.40 10.60
CA ALA A 150 -8.75 -1.74 11.99
C ALA A 150 -9.85 -0.84 12.58
N ALA A 151 -9.78 0.47 12.31
CA ALA A 151 -10.76 1.43 12.81
C ALA A 151 -12.17 1.22 12.20
N GLY A 152 -12.26 0.76 10.94
CA GLY A 152 -13.52 0.48 10.25
C GLY A 152 -14.00 -0.97 10.35
N ALA A 153 -13.24 -1.85 11.00
CA ALA A 153 -13.56 -3.27 11.07
C ALA A 153 -14.63 -3.59 12.12
N ARG A 154 -15.41 -4.64 11.85
CA ARG A 154 -16.34 -5.19 12.83
C ARG A 154 -15.62 -5.81 14.04
N PRO A 155 -16.28 -5.96 15.21
CA PRO A 155 -15.71 -6.68 16.36
C PRO A 155 -15.20 -8.07 15.99
N GLY A 156 -14.10 -8.49 16.60
CA GLY A 156 -13.45 -9.78 16.34
C GLY A 156 -12.43 -9.77 15.19
N VAL A 157 -12.24 -8.65 14.48
CA VAL A 157 -11.19 -8.52 13.47
C VAL A 157 -9.93 -7.93 14.11
N ARG A 158 -8.80 -8.61 13.94
CA ARG A 158 -7.47 -8.15 14.39
C ARG A 158 -6.59 -7.82 13.17
N VAL A 159 -6.16 -6.58 13.06
CA VAL A 159 -5.31 -6.14 11.94
C VAL A 159 -3.90 -5.86 12.44
N ARG A 160 -2.90 -6.45 11.79
CA ARG A 160 -1.48 -6.26 12.12
C ARG A 160 -0.66 -5.96 10.88
N VAL A 161 0.31 -5.07 11.01
CA VAL A 161 1.36 -4.91 9.99
C VAL A 161 2.46 -5.93 10.27
N VAL A 162 2.72 -6.80 9.30
CA VAL A 162 3.73 -7.87 9.44
C VAL A 162 4.74 -7.73 8.32
N ASP A 163 6.01 -7.47 8.67
CA ASP A 163 7.12 -7.42 7.71
C ASP A 163 7.58 -8.85 7.38
N ALA A 164 6.71 -9.59 6.70
CA ALA A 164 6.81 -11.03 6.50
C ALA A 164 7.73 -11.45 5.34
N VAL A 165 8.16 -10.52 4.47
CA VAL A 165 8.86 -10.84 3.23
C VAL A 165 10.16 -10.05 3.09
N ARG A 166 11.21 -10.71 2.60
CA ARG A 166 12.50 -10.08 2.26
C ARG A 166 12.94 -10.43 0.85
N LEU A 167 13.66 -9.51 0.23
CA LEU A 167 14.41 -9.83 -0.98
C LEU A 167 15.58 -10.74 -0.63
N ARG A 168 15.85 -11.74 -1.45
CA ARG A 168 17.07 -12.56 -1.35
C ARG A 168 18.30 -11.71 -1.68
N VAL A 169 19.41 -11.99 -1.02
CA VAL A 169 20.69 -11.35 -1.33
C VAL A 169 21.11 -11.76 -2.74
N GLY A 170 21.51 -10.80 -3.58
CA GLY A 170 21.85 -11.06 -4.98
C GLY A 170 20.68 -10.88 -5.98
N ALA A 171 19.44 -10.79 -5.53
CA ALA A 171 18.32 -10.38 -6.37
C ALA A 171 18.42 -8.87 -6.67
N THR A 172 19.30 -8.50 -7.59
CA THR A 172 19.45 -7.11 -8.03
C THR A 172 18.22 -6.67 -8.79
N SER A 173 17.65 -5.56 -8.38
CA SER A 173 16.69 -4.80 -9.16
C SER A 173 17.39 -4.34 -10.44
N GLN A 174 17.27 -5.12 -11.50
CA GLN A 174 17.73 -4.71 -12.83
C GLN A 174 16.74 -3.62 -13.34
N SER A 175 16.98 -2.38 -12.91
CA SER A 175 16.35 -1.19 -13.44
C SER A 175 16.92 -0.93 -14.83
N GLY A 176 16.27 -1.43 -15.87
CA GLY A 176 16.71 -1.22 -17.26
C GLY A 176 16.19 -2.25 -18.27
N LYS A 177 15.60 -3.35 -17.84
CA LYS A 177 15.09 -4.39 -18.76
C LYS A 177 13.62 -4.20 -19.12
N ALA A 178 13.25 -4.55 -20.36
CA ALA A 178 11.89 -4.47 -20.91
C ALA A 178 10.88 -5.35 -20.11
N GLY A 179 9.58 -5.03 -20.19
CA GLY A 179 8.53 -5.57 -19.33
C GLY A 179 8.49 -7.09 -19.14
N ALA A 180 8.63 -7.89 -20.21
CA ALA A 180 8.62 -9.35 -20.13
C ALA A 180 9.81 -9.92 -19.31
N GLN A 181 11.00 -9.33 -19.44
CA GLN A 181 12.19 -9.74 -18.68
C GLN A 181 12.11 -9.37 -17.19
N ARG A 182 11.25 -8.39 -16.80
CA ARG A 182 11.00 -8.06 -15.39
C ARG A 182 10.18 -9.12 -14.67
N THR A 183 9.28 -9.78 -15.37
CA THR A 183 8.42 -10.82 -14.81
C THR A 183 9.21 -12.07 -14.46
N VAL A 184 10.06 -12.53 -15.39
CA VAL A 184 10.93 -13.69 -15.18
C VAL A 184 12.02 -13.43 -14.13
N GLY A 185 12.57 -12.21 -14.08
CA GLY A 185 13.62 -11.85 -13.13
C GLY A 185 13.16 -11.69 -11.66
N ARG A 186 11.86 -11.78 -11.35
CA ARG A 186 11.36 -11.71 -9.96
C ARG A 186 10.97 -13.04 -9.35
N MET A 187 10.78 -14.09 -10.14
CA MET A 187 10.53 -15.43 -9.59
C MET A 187 11.72 -15.90 -8.76
N GLY A 188 11.46 -16.33 -7.52
CA GLY A 188 12.51 -16.75 -6.57
C GLY A 188 13.30 -15.61 -5.93
N SER A 189 12.96 -14.32 -6.23
CA SER A 189 13.69 -13.18 -5.68
C SER A 189 13.33 -12.84 -4.22
N MET A 190 12.28 -13.46 -3.68
CA MET A 190 11.81 -13.21 -2.32
C MET A 190 11.88 -14.46 -1.46
N ARG A 191 11.91 -14.26 -0.15
CA ARG A 191 11.73 -15.31 0.86
C ARG A 191 10.77 -14.81 1.94
N ALA A 192 9.95 -15.69 2.47
CA ALA A 192 9.19 -15.42 3.67
C ALA A 192 10.13 -15.44 4.89
N LEU A 193 9.89 -14.53 5.83
CA LEU A 193 10.46 -14.55 7.17
C LEU A 193 9.50 -15.27 8.13
N VAL A 194 8.21 -15.09 7.87
CA VAL A 194 7.13 -15.76 8.59
C VAL A 194 6.01 -16.04 7.58
N VAL A 195 5.36 -17.19 7.74
CA VAL A 195 4.24 -17.62 6.88
C VAL A 195 2.95 -17.48 7.67
N PRO A 196 1.86 -16.97 7.05
CA PRO A 196 0.56 -16.88 7.71
C PRO A 196 0.05 -18.26 8.12
N GLY A 197 -0.53 -18.34 9.33
CA GLY A 197 -1.23 -19.54 9.76
C GLY A 197 -2.56 -19.74 9.02
N PRO A 198 -3.20 -20.90 9.17
CA PRO A 198 -4.52 -21.17 8.61
C PRO A 198 -5.53 -20.09 9.03
N GLY A 199 -6.39 -19.65 8.10
CA GLY A 199 -7.44 -18.68 8.36
C GLY A 199 -6.99 -17.21 8.46
N VAL A 200 -5.68 -16.91 8.45
CA VAL A 200 -5.16 -15.55 8.38
C VAL A 200 -5.42 -14.98 6.99
N ARG A 201 -6.04 -13.80 6.95
CA ARG A 201 -6.20 -13.06 5.70
C ARG A 201 -4.97 -12.18 5.46
N VAL A 202 -4.46 -12.20 4.25
CA VAL A 202 -3.22 -11.48 3.89
C VAL A 202 -3.51 -10.43 2.83
N VAL A 203 -3.15 -9.18 3.15
CA VAL A 203 -3.22 -8.03 2.23
C VAL A 203 -1.80 -7.60 1.91
N ALA A 204 -1.42 -7.65 0.64
CA ALA A 204 -0.16 -7.07 0.20
C ALA A 204 -0.30 -5.56 -0.03
N VAL A 205 0.71 -4.79 0.39
CA VAL A 205 0.75 -3.33 0.16
C VAL A 205 2.02 -2.97 -0.59
N ASP A 206 1.86 -2.39 -1.78
CA ASP A 206 2.99 -1.88 -2.59
C ASP A 206 2.76 -0.42 -2.96
N ASP A 207 3.77 0.30 -3.38
CA ASP A 207 3.64 1.67 -3.85
C ASP A 207 3.14 1.74 -5.30
N VAL A 208 3.57 0.82 -6.16
CA VAL A 208 3.16 0.72 -7.57
C VAL A 208 3.04 -0.75 -7.97
N VAL A 209 1.87 -1.13 -8.41
CA VAL A 209 1.66 -2.41 -9.07
C VAL A 209 1.62 -2.16 -10.58
N THR A 210 2.55 -2.73 -11.32
CA THR A 210 2.62 -2.62 -12.79
C THR A 210 2.25 -3.96 -13.44
N THR A 211 3.17 -4.87 -13.55
CA THR A 211 2.97 -6.21 -14.13
C THR A 211 2.46 -7.25 -13.15
N GLY A 212 2.27 -6.87 -11.88
CA GLY A 212 1.92 -7.80 -10.80
C GLY A 212 3.05 -8.75 -10.37
N ALA A 213 4.26 -8.64 -10.93
CA ALA A 213 5.35 -9.56 -10.61
C ALA A 213 5.72 -9.59 -9.11
N THR A 214 5.67 -8.43 -8.43
CA THR A 214 5.84 -8.33 -6.96
C THR A 214 4.73 -9.07 -6.23
N VAL A 215 3.49 -8.87 -6.65
CA VAL A 215 2.29 -9.49 -6.05
C VAL A 215 2.36 -11.01 -6.18
N ARG A 216 2.63 -11.52 -7.39
CA ARG A 216 2.76 -12.98 -7.62
C ARG A 216 3.86 -13.61 -6.79
N GLU A 217 4.99 -12.93 -6.64
CA GLU A 217 6.10 -13.45 -5.84
C GLU A 217 5.79 -13.38 -4.33
N MET A 218 5.10 -12.34 -3.85
CA MET A 218 4.59 -12.28 -2.47
C MET A 218 3.56 -13.39 -2.23
N GLU A 219 2.62 -13.60 -3.14
CA GLU A 219 1.63 -14.68 -3.04
C GLU A 219 2.30 -16.06 -2.97
N ARG A 220 3.31 -16.29 -3.81
CA ARG A 220 4.06 -17.55 -3.83
C ARG A 220 4.73 -17.84 -2.48
N VAL A 221 5.40 -16.85 -1.87
CA VAL A 221 6.17 -17.07 -0.63
C VAL A 221 5.31 -17.04 0.63
N LEU A 222 4.15 -16.38 0.60
CA LEU A 222 3.21 -16.32 1.72
C LEU A 222 2.15 -17.42 1.68
N GLY A 223 2.05 -18.16 0.58
CA GLY A 223 1.07 -19.23 0.43
C GLY A 223 -0.30 -18.76 -0.07
N GLY A 224 -0.53 -17.47 -0.24
CA GLY A 224 -1.77 -16.86 -0.74
C GLY A 224 -1.89 -15.40 -0.35
N LEU A 225 -2.72 -14.67 -1.10
CA LEU A 225 -3.15 -13.30 -0.80
C LEU A 225 -4.67 -13.21 -0.90
N ASN A 226 -5.28 -12.29 -0.14
CA ASN A 226 -6.72 -12.02 -0.21
C ASN A 226 -7.04 -10.72 -0.94
N ALA A 227 -6.11 -9.77 -0.95
CA ALA A 227 -6.22 -8.51 -1.67
C ALA A 227 -4.85 -7.82 -1.79
N VAL A 228 -4.80 -6.80 -2.64
CA VAL A 228 -3.64 -5.93 -2.83
C VAL A 228 -4.08 -4.47 -2.68
N ALA A 229 -3.29 -3.66 -1.99
CA ALA A 229 -3.47 -2.21 -1.94
C ALA A 229 -2.23 -1.50 -2.50
N THR A 230 -2.44 -0.45 -3.30
CA THR A 230 -1.36 0.30 -3.92
C THR A 230 -1.72 1.78 -4.11
N LEU A 231 -0.71 2.64 -4.18
CA LEU A 231 -0.95 4.03 -4.61
C LEU A 231 -1.27 4.09 -6.10
N CYS A 232 -0.55 3.31 -6.92
CA CYS A 232 -0.69 3.39 -8.37
C CYS A 232 -0.79 2.02 -9.01
N ARG A 233 -1.64 1.93 -10.03
CA ARG A 233 -1.73 0.81 -10.98
C ARG A 233 -1.40 1.30 -12.40
N PRO A 234 -1.13 0.42 -13.37
CA PRO A 234 -1.12 0.81 -14.78
C PRO A 234 -2.47 1.40 -15.16
N GLY A 235 -2.48 2.46 -15.95
CA GLY A 235 -3.70 2.91 -16.59
C GLY A 235 -4.32 1.79 -17.42
N LEU A 236 -5.61 1.65 -17.42
CA LEU A 236 -6.29 0.86 -18.44
C LEU A 236 -5.96 1.53 -19.78
N ILE A 237 -5.30 0.80 -20.66
CA ILE A 237 -5.15 1.25 -22.04
C ILE A 237 -6.58 1.27 -22.59
N SER A 238 -7.16 2.48 -22.68
CA SER A 238 -8.43 2.73 -23.36
C SER A 238 -8.22 2.70 -24.86
#